data_19cafd171a061bdceeeb0321fccbafd9
#
_entry.id   19cafd171a061bdceeeb0321fccbafd9
#
_cell.length_a   1.000
_cell.length_b   1.000
_cell.length_c   1.000
_cell.angle_alpha   90.00
_cell.angle_beta   90.00
_cell.angle_gamma   90.00
#
_symmetry.space_group_name_H-M   'P 1'
#
loop_
_entity.id
_entity.type
_entity.pdbx_description
1 polymer ?
#
loop_
_entity_poly.entity_id
_entity_poly.type
_entity_poly.pdbx_seq_one_letter_code
_entity_poly.pdbx_strand_id
1 'polypeptide(L)'
;MPGMEGIIAAVVIAVLLFSLLLVLLTRYKKCPSDKIMVIYGQVGRNKDGSSKSSICIHGGAAFVWPLVQAYQFLDLTPMSLQVDLVNALSRQNIRVDVPSRFTVGISTEQGVMQNAAERLLGLSLASIQELAKDIIFGQLRLVVATMDIEEINTDRDKFLEAVSRNVETELKKIGLRLINVNVTDISDESGYILSLIHI
;
A
#
# COMPACT_ATOMS: atom_id res chain seq x y z
N MET A 1 -12.08 -63.18 22.10
CA MET A 1 -12.60 -61.94 22.76
C MET A 1 -12.78 -60.84 21.71
N PRO A 2 -13.76 -60.93 20.82
CA PRO A 2 -13.93 -59.98 19.69
C PRO A 2 -14.39 -58.57 20.09
N GLY A 3 -14.84 -58.38 21.34
CA GLY A 3 -15.33 -57.06 21.78
C GLY A 3 -14.22 -56.05 22.17
N MET A 4 -13.08 -56.51 22.62
CA MET A 4 -12.02 -55.64 23.09
C MET A 4 -11.20 -55.01 21.94
N GLU A 5 -11.02 -55.78 20.86
CA GLU A 5 -10.37 -55.25 19.64
C GLU A 5 -11.24 -54.17 18.95
N GLY A 6 -12.56 -54.36 18.95
CA GLY A 6 -13.49 -53.33 18.41
C GLY A 6 -13.48 -52.04 19.23
N ILE A 7 -13.40 -52.13 20.55
CA ILE A 7 -13.32 -50.94 21.43
C ILE A 7 -11.99 -50.19 21.22
N ILE A 8 -10.87 -50.90 21.13
CA ILE A 8 -9.57 -50.32 20.87
C ILE A 8 -9.55 -49.61 19.50
N ALA A 9 -10.08 -50.27 18.45
CA ALA A 9 -10.17 -49.67 17.13
C ALA A 9 -11.03 -48.38 17.14
N ALA A 10 -12.17 -48.41 17.83
CA ALA A 10 -13.03 -47.21 17.95
C ALA A 10 -12.33 -46.04 18.67
N VAL A 11 -11.60 -46.33 19.75
CA VAL A 11 -10.83 -45.28 20.47
C VAL A 11 -9.71 -44.71 19.58
N VAL A 12 -8.97 -45.55 18.85
CA VAL A 12 -7.94 -45.07 17.93
C VAL A 12 -8.52 -44.17 16.83
N ILE A 13 -9.65 -44.58 16.24
CA ILE A 13 -10.33 -43.75 15.21
C ILE A 13 -10.81 -42.42 15.81
N ALA A 14 -11.38 -42.46 17.02
CA ALA A 14 -11.81 -41.22 17.69
C ALA A 14 -10.65 -40.26 17.97
N VAL A 15 -9.50 -40.75 18.42
CA VAL A 15 -8.29 -39.94 18.62
C VAL A 15 -7.75 -39.37 17.31
N LEU A 16 -7.75 -40.17 16.24
CA LEU A 16 -7.31 -39.67 14.92
C LEU A 16 -8.26 -38.57 14.38
N LEU A 17 -9.57 -38.76 14.51
CA LEU A 17 -10.55 -37.74 14.08
C LEU A 17 -10.41 -36.45 14.91
N PHE A 18 -10.22 -36.58 16.23
CA PHE A 18 -10.01 -35.44 17.11
C PHE A 18 -8.70 -34.71 16.78
N SER A 19 -7.61 -35.43 16.54
CA SER A 19 -6.34 -34.86 16.10
C SER A 19 -6.49 -34.14 14.76
N LEU A 20 -7.18 -34.73 13.79
CA LEU A 20 -7.47 -34.12 12.50
C LEU A 20 -8.28 -32.82 12.66
N LEU A 21 -9.30 -32.86 13.52
CA LEU A 21 -10.13 -31.68 13.82
C LEU A 21 -9.29 -30.53 14.42
N LEU A 22 -8.40 -30.84 15.38
CA LEU A 22 -7.50 -29.85 15.96
C LEU A 22 -6.57 -29.23 14.90
N VAL A 23 -6.03 -30.05 14.00
CA VAL A 23 -5.20 -29.52 12.88
C VAL A 23 -6.01 -28.60 11.97
N LEU A 24 -7.23 -28.94 11.62
CA LEU A 24 -8.10 -28.09 10.81
C LEU A 24 -8.43 -26.77 11.50
N LEU A 25 -8.74 -26.77 12.79
CA LEU A 25 -9.04 -25.56 13.55
C LEU A 25 -7.83 -24.62 13.67
N THR A 26 -6.62 -25.14 13.80
CA THR A 26 -5.40 -24.30 13.87
C THR A 26 -5.04 -23.64 12.54
N ARG A 27 -5.56 -24.16 11.42
CA ARG A 27 -5.32 -23.61 10.07
C ARG A 27 -6.28 -22.51 9.65
N TYR A 28 -7.32 -22.31 10.43
CA TYR A 28 -8.26 -21.21 10.23
C TYR A 28 -7.65 -19.91 10.79
N LYS A 29 -7.23 -19.01 9.91
CA LYS A 29 -6.60 -17.75 10.29
C LYS A 29 -7.57 -16.59 10.07
N LYS A 30 -7.74 -15.78 11.11
CA LYS A 30 -8.53 -14.55 11.04
C LYS A 30 -7.63 -13.40 10.58
N CYS A 31 -8.15 -12.56 9.69
CA CYS A 31 -7.49 -11.33 9.27
C CYS A 31 -8.00 -10.18 10.15
N PRO A 32 -7.16 -9.51 10.93
CA PRO A 32 -7.55 -8.31 11.65
C PRO A 32 -7.95 -7.19 10.67
N SER A 33 -8.76 -6.23 11.15
CA SER A 33 -9.24 -5.12 10.33
C SER A 33 -8.16 -4.09 9.98
N ASP A 34 -7.06 -4.07 10.75
CA ASP A 34 -5.90 -3.18 10.58
C ASP A 34 -4.85 -3.73 9.61
N LYS A 35 -5.08 -4.93 9.05
CA LYS A 35 -4.12 -5.62 8.18
C LYS A 35 -4.79 -6.22 6.95
N ILE A 36 -3.97 -6.44 5.94
CA ILE A 36 -4.32 -7.27 4.78
C ILE A 36 -3.57 -8.58 4.92
N MET A 37 -4.28 -9.69 4.85
CA MET A 37 -3.67 -11.02 4.79
C MET A 37 -3.43 -11.40 3.33
N VAL A 38 -2.16 -11.59 2.99
CA VAL A 38 -1.73 -12.06 1.67
C VAL A 38 -1.40 -13.53 1.78
N ILE A 39 -2.12 -14.36 1.03
CA ILE A 39 -1.87 -15.80 0.92
C ILE A 39 -1.17 -16.03 -0.41
N TYR A 40 -0.01 -16.67 -0.39
CA TYR A 40 0.80 -16.96 -1.55
C TYR A 40 1.21 -18.44 -1.60
N GLY A 41 1.66 -18.88 -2.77
CA GLY A 41 1.92 -20.28 -3.06
C GLY A 41 0.91 -20.82 -4.08
N GLN A 42 0.41 -22.03 -3.89
CA GLN A 42 -0.56 -22.63 -4.80
C GLN A 42 -1.98 -22.15 -4.48
N VAL A 43 -2.36 -21.00 -5.05
CA VAL A 43 -3.57 -20.25 -4.65
C VAL A 43 -4.74 -20.39 -5.63
N GLY A 44 -4.62 -21.30 -6.60
CA GLY A 44 -5.65 -21.54 -7.63
C GLY A 44 -5.33 -20.86 -8.97
N ARG A 45 -6.28 -20.98 -9.90
CA ARG A 45 -6.16 -20.42 -11.26
C ARG A 45 -7.13 -19.28 -11.48
N ASN A 46 -6.72 -18.30 -12.28
CA ASN A 46 -7.60 -17.27 -12.80
C ASN A 46 -8.61 -17.87 -13.78
N LYS A 47 -9.66 -17.12 -14.13
CA LYS A 47 -10.61 -17.49 -15.19
C LYS A 47 -9.91 -17.71 -16.54
N ASP A 48 -8.78 -17.06 -16.75
CA ASP A 48 -7.95 -17.13 -17.97
C ASP A 48 -6.93 -18.29 -17.97
N GLY A 49 -7.01 -19.21 -16.99
CA GLY A 49 -6.11 -20.36 -16.88
C GLY A 49 -4.73 -20.08 -16.29
N SER A 50 -4.36 -18.81 -16.05
CA SER A 50 -3.11 -18.42 -15.39
C SER A 50 -3.17 -18.73 -13.90
N SER A 51 -2.04 -19.16 -13.30
CA SER A 51 -1.94 -19.33 -11.84
C SER A 51 -1.96 -17.98 -11.17
N LYS A 52 -2.80 -17.82 -10.11
CA LYS A 52 -2.71 -16.65 -9.24
C LYS A 52 -1.45 -16.74 -8.39
N SER A 53 -0.67 -15.65 -8.35
CA SER A 53 0.52 -15.55 -7.52
C SER A 53 0.17 -15.40 -6.03
N SER A 54 -0.90 -14.68 -5.73
CA SER A 54 -1.36 -14.41 -4.37
C SER A 54 -2.85 -14.09 -4.32
N ILE A 55 -3.46 -14.27 -3.15
CA ILE A 55 -4.81 -13.78 -2.81
C ILE A 55 -4.69 -12.83 -1.63
N CYS A 56 -5.27 -11.64 -1.78
CA CYS A 56 -5.35 -10.63 -0.73
C CYS A 56 -6.72 -10.64 -0.09
N ILE A 57 -6.76 -10.66 1.25
CA ILE A 57 -7.98 -10.67 2.03
C ILE A 57 -7.89 -9.53 3.05
N HIS A 58 -8.87 -8.63 2.99
CA HIS A 58 -9.04 -7.58 3.98
C HIS A 58 -10.31 -7.86 4.79
N GLY A 59 -10.12 -8.10 6.09
CA GLY A 59 -11.21 -8.54 6.97
C GLY A 59 -11.64 -9.99 6.73
N GLY A 60 -12.30 -10.58 7.72
CA GLY A 60 -12.76 -11.97 7.65
C GLY A 60 -11.71 -12.99 8.04
N ALA A 61 -11.80 -14.17 7.44
CA ALA A 61 -10.90 -15.26 7.74
C ALA A 61 -10.69 -16.18 6.53
N ALA A 62 -9.57 -16.83 6.47
CA ALA A 62 -9.24 -17.79 5.43
C ALA A 62 -8.65 -19.08 6.01
N PHE A 63 -8.87 -20.13 5.25
CA PHE A 63 -8.22 -21.40 5.49
C PHE A 63 -6.92 -21.47 4.67
N VAL A 64 -5.79 -21.62 5.35
CA VAL A 64 -4.47 -21.71 4.72
C VAL A 64 -4.02 -23.17 4.71
N TRP A 65 -3.83 -23.72 3.51
CA TRP A 65 -3.40 -25.10 3.34
C TRP A 65 -1.93 -25.26 3.77
N PRO A 66 -1.66 -26.11 4.78
CA PRO A 66 -0.29 -26.43 5.15
C PRO A 66 0.45 -27.08 3.98
N LEU A 67 1.76 -26.86 3.88
CA LEU A 67 2.69 -27.40 2.86
C LEU A 67 2.67 -26.68 1.51
N VAL A 68 1.55 -26.12 1.04
CA VAL A 68 1.44 -25.53 -0.31
C VAL A 68 1.17 -24.03 -0.30
N GLN A 69 0.72 -23.49 0.83
CA GLN A 69 0.40 -22.07 0.99
C GLN A 69 1.10 -21.49 2.23
N ALA A 70 1.56 -20.25 2.08
CA ALA A 70 2.02 -19.43 3.19
C ALA A 70 1.19 -18.13 3.22
N TYR A 71 1.17 -17.45 4.37
CA TYR A 71 0.51 -16.18 4.51
C TYR A 71 1.41 -15.17 5.19
N GLN A 72 1.23 -13.91 4.87
CA GLN A 72 1.88 -12.78 5.52
C GLN A 72 0.90 -11.62 5.64
N PHE A 73 1.11 -10.78 6.65
CA PHE A 73 0.28 -9.60 6.86
C PHE A 73 0.99 -8.35 6.34
N LEU A 74 0.23 -7.49 5.65
CA LEU A 74 0.60 -6.12 5.34
C LEU A 74 -0.17 -5.20 6.29
N ASP A 75 0.54 -4.30 6.96
CA ASP A 75 -0.01 -3.34 7.91
C ASP A 75 -0.63 -2.16 7.17
N LEU A 76 -1.89 -1.80 7.51
CA LEU A 76 -2.62 -0.68 6.91
C LEU A 76 -2.34 0.67 7.59
N THR A 77 -1.46 0.70 8.58
CA THR A 77 -1.14 1.92 9.32
C THR A 77 -0.69 3.04 8.38
N PRO A 78 -1.33 4.22 8.41
CA PRO A 78 -0.92 5.33 7.58
C PRO A 78 0.49 5.81 7.91
N MET A 79 1.25 6.16 6.88
CA MET A 79 2.61 6.66 6.97
C MET A 79 2.63 8.15 6.61
N SER A 80 3.24 8.98 7.45
CA SER A 80 3.48 10.39 7.13
C SER A 80 4.88 10.55 6.56
N LEU A 81 4.96 11.14 5.37
CA LEU A 81 6.19 11.37 4.62
C LEU A 81 6.41 12.87 4.45
N GLN A 82 7.54 13.35 4.89
CA GLN A 82 7.97 14.71 4.60
C GLN A 82 8.81 14.70 3.31
N VAL A 83 8.40 15.50 2.34
CA VAL A 83 9.03 15.64 1.04
C VAL A 83 9.30 17.11 0.79
N ASP A 84 10.54 17.51 0.98
CA ASP A 84 10.98 18.88 0.77
C ASP A 84 11.62 18.96 -0.62
N LEU A 85 10.86 19.46 -1.58
CA LEU A 85 11.35 19.70 -2.93
C LEU A 85 12.05 21.05 -2.94
N VAL A 86 13.37 21.03 -3.12
CA VAL A 86 14.23 22.23 -3.11
C VAL A 86 14.77 22.46 -4.51
N ASN A 87 14.87 23.73 -4.93
CA ASN A 87 15.42 24.15 -6.22
C ASN A 87 14.73 23.52 -7.44
N ALA A 88 13.42 23.27 -7.38
CA ALA A 88 12.68 22.79 -8.52
C ALA A 88 12.43 23.93 -9.52
N LEU A 89 12.55 23.64 -10.81
CA LEU A 89 12.29 24.62 -11.85
C LEU A 89 10.82 24.58 -12.25
N SER A 90 10.15 25.73 -12.18
CA SER A 90 8.82 25.95 -12.75
C SER A 90 8.87 25.97 -14.30
N ARG A 91 7.70 26.04 -14.95
CA ARG A 91 7.62 26.20 -16.41
C ARG A 91 8.38 27.43 -16.92
N GLN A 92 8.47 28.48 -16.11
CA GLN A 92 9.18 29.73 -16.42
C GLN A 92 10.68 29.70 -16.10
N ASN A 93 11.25 28.52 -15.74
CA ASN A 93 12.63 28.35 -15.27
C ASN A 93 12.97 29.13 -13.98
N ILE A 94 11.97 29.42 -13.15
CA ILE A 94 12.15 30.00 -11.83
C ILE A 94 12.31 28.87 -10.83
N ARG A 95 13.28 28.98 -9.94
CA ARG A 95 13.53 28.01 -8.87
C ARG A 95 12.55 28.22 -7.74
N VAL A 96 11.88 27.16 -7.34
CA VAL A 96 10.89 27.15 -6.26
C VAL A 96 11.22 26.02 -5.28
N ASP A 97 10.95 26.30 -4.02
CA ASP A 97 10.98 25.34 -2.93
C ASP A 97 9.56 25.04 -2.49
N VAL A 98 9.23 23.75 -2.46
CA VAL A 98 7.89 23.26 -2.14
C VAL A 98 7.98 22.26 -1.01
N PRO A 99 8.05 22.72 0.25
CA PRO A 99 8.02 21.84 1.39
C PRO A 99 6.60 21.25 1.54
N SER A 100 6.54 19.92 1.62
CA SER A 100 5.25 19.23 1.59
C SER A 100 5.24 17.99 2.49
N ARG A 101 4.05 17.67 2.98
CA ARG A 101 3.82 16.47 3.79
C ARG A 101 2.70 15.64 3.18
N PHE A 102 2.99 14.38 2.94
CA PHE A 102 2.07 13.41 2.39
C PHE A 102 1.74 12.35 3.44
N THR A 103 0.47 11.99 3.52
CA THR A 103 0.05 10.81 4.28
C THR A 103 -0.39 9.77 3.30
N VAL A 104 0.26 8.61 3.31
CA VAL A 104 0.00 7.49 2.43
C VAL A 104 -0.30 6.23 3.24
N GLY A 105 -1.01 5.29 2.63
CA GLY A 105 -1.30 4.00 3.24
C GLY A 105 -1.43 2.92 2.18
N ILE A 106 -1.43 1.67 2.60
CA ILE A 106 -1.69 0.56 1.70
C ILE A 106 -3.16 0.60 1.27
N SER A 107 -3.43 0.42 -0.02
CA SER A 107 -4.79 0.44 -0.55
C SER A 107 -5.52 -0.86 -0.25
N THR A 108 -6.80 -0.74 0.12
CA THR A 108 -7.74 -1.87 0.29
C THR A 108 -8.62 -2.07 -0.94
N GLU A 109 -8.41 -1.30 -2.00
CA GLU A 109 -9.15 -1.40 -3.26
C GLU A 109 -8.75 -2.67 -4.01
N GLN A 110 -9.75 -3.43 -4.49
CA GLN A 110 -9.49 -4.63 -5.29
C GLN A 110 -8.67 -4.29 -6.53
N GLY A 111 -7.63 -5.06 -6.82
CA GLY A 111 -6.68 -4.79 -7.91
C GLY A 111 -5.46 -4.01 -7.44
N VAL A 112 -5.64 -2.87 -6.76
CA VAL A 112 -4.52 -2.11 -6.16
C VAL A 112 -3.89 -2.89 -5.00
N MET A 113 -4.70 -3.54 -4.18
CA MET A 113 -4.26 -4.42 -3.11
C MET A 113 -3.39 -5.59 -3.62
N GLN A 114 -3.67 -6.09 -4.84
CA GLN A 114 -2.87 -7.11 -5.49
C GLN A 114 -1.46 -6.58 -5.82
N ASN A 115 -1.37 -5.33 -6.33
CA ASN A 115 -0.09 -4.68 -6.59
C ASN A 115 0.73 -4.52 -5.30
N ALA A 116 0.07 -4.18 -4.17
CA ALA A 116 0.73 -4.11 -2.87
C ALA A 116 1.32 -5.47 -2.46
N ALA A 117 0.55 -6.55 -2.63
CA ALA A 117 1.02 -7.89 -2.33
C ALA A 117 2.22 -8.31 -3.19
N GLU A 118 2.23 -7.95 -4.47
CA GLU A 118 3.31 -8.34 -5.38
C GLU A 118 4.59 -7.52 -5.18
N ARG A 119 4.49 -6.28 -4.72
CA ARG A 119 5.61 -5.33 -4.71
C ARG A 119 6.08 -4.94 -3.32
N LEU A 120 5.20 -4.97 -2.32
CA LEU A 120 5.51 -4.52 -0.96
C LEU A 120 5.66 -5.67 0.03
N LEU A 121 5.23 -6.90 -0.34
CA LEU A 121 5.32 -8.04 0.56
C LEU A 121 6.79 -8.33 0.91
N GLY A 122 7.08 -8.43 2.20
CA GLY A 122 8.43 -8.68 2.69
C GLY A 122 9.32 -7.44 2.83
N LEU A 123 8.88 -6.27 2.37
CA LEU A 123 9.60 -5.03 2.61
C LEU A 123 9.36 -4.52 4.04
N SER A 124 10.37 -3.87 4.60
CA SER A 124 10.22 -3.15 5.87
C SER A 124 9.38 -1.87 5.66
N LEU A 125 8.75 -1.39 6.74
CA LEU A 125 8.00 -0.13 6.70
C LEU A 125 8.88 1.04 6.22
N ALA A 126 10.13 1.07 6.67
CA ALA A 126 11.10 2.10 6.25
C ALA A 126 11.38 2.05 4.75
N SER A 127 11.54 0.85 4.17
CA SER A 127 11.76 0.68 2.73
C SER A 127 10.52 1.10 1.91
N ILE A 128 9.31 0.82 2.42
CA ILE A 128 8.06 1.27 1.78
C ILE A 128 7.95 2.80 1.83
N GLN A 129 8.33 3.42 2.96
CA GLN A 129 8.35 4.87 3.09
C GLN A 129 9.33 5.53 2.12
N GLU A 130 10.54 4.99 1.99
CA GLU A 130 11.55 5.49 1.07
C GLU A 130 11.10 5.39 -0.38
N LEU A 131 10.58 4.23 -0.79
CA LEU A 131 10.01 4.01 -2.12
C LEU A 131 8.87 5.00 -2.44
N ALA A 132 7.95 5.18 -1.50
CA ALA A 132 6.84 6.13 -1.66
C ALA A 132 7.33 7.58 -1.75
N LYS A 133 8.34 7.95 -0.94
CA LYS A 133 8.96 9.27 -0.96
C LYS A 133 9.61 9.57 -2.31
N ASP A 134 10.33 8.64 -2.88
CA ASP A 134 10.99 8.81 -4.19
C ASP A 134 9.97 9.02 -5.31
N ILE A 135 8.87 8.25 -5.31
CA ILE A 135 7.79 8.41 -6.28
C ILE A 135 7.14 9.79 -6.14
N ILE A 136 6.79 10.19 -4.92
CA ILE A 136 6.15 11.47 -4.64
C ILE A 136 7.07 12.62 -5.07
N PHE A 137 8.36 12.54 -4.74
CA PHE A 137 9.35 13.54 -5.12
C PHE A 137 9.42 13.71 -6.64
N GLY A 138 9.45 12.60 -7.39
CA GLY A 138 9.46 12.62 -8.85
C GLY A 138 8.20 13.27 -9.43
N GLN A 139 7.02 12.91 -8.90
CA GLN A 139 5.74 13.46 -9.38
C GLN A 139 5.56 14.93 -8.99
N LEU A 140 5.97 15.33 -7.80
CA LEU A 140 5.93 16.72 -7.36
C LEU A 140 6.80 17.60 -8.27
N ARG A 141 8.01 17.14 -8.59
CA ARG A 141 8.90 17.84 -9.52
C ARG A 141 8.31 17.96 -10.91
N LEU A 142 7.64 16.92 -11.40
CA LEU A 142 6.97 16.93 -12.70
C LEU A 142 5.84 17.97 -12.73
N VAL A 143 4.99 18.01 -11.70
CA VAL A 143 3.87 18.96 -11.61
C VAL A 143 4.40 20.42 -11.57
N VAL A 144 5.40 20.68 -10.73
CA VAL A 144 6.03 22.01 -10.64
C VAL A 144 6.58 22.45 -11.99
N ALA A 145 7.23 21.56 -12.75
CA ALA A 145 7.77 21.89 -14.07
C ALA A 145 6.70 22.16 -15.14
N THR A 146 5.44 21.79 -14.92
CA THR A 146 4.32 22.01 -15.86
C THR A 146 3.48 23.25 -15.55
N MET A 147 3.66 23.87 -14.39
CA MET A 147 2.88 25.01 -13.92
C MET A 147 3.72 26.30 -13.84
N ASP A 148 3.07 27.43 -14.01
CA ASP A 148 3.69 28.72 -13.79
C ASP A 148 3.72 29.06 -12.30
N ILE A 149 4.70 29.86 -11.88
CA ILE A 149 4.86 30.25 -10.47
C ILE A 149 3.65 31.01 -9.95
N GLU A 150 3.04 31.83 -10.81
CA GLU A 150 1.81 32.57 -10.49
C GLU A 150 0.64 31.63 -10.23
N GLU A 151 0.46 30.59 -11.07
CA GLU A 151 -0.58 29.57 -10.88
C GLU A 151 -0.36 28.77 -9.57
N ILE A 152 0.88 28.39 -9.28
CA ILE A 152 1.23 27.64 -8.06
C ILE A 152 0.91 28.46 -6.80
N ASN A 153 1.13 29.77 -6.84
CA ASN A 153 0.92 30.65 -5.69
C ASN A 153 -0.52 31.14 -5.56
N THR A 154 -1.17 31.52 -6.68
CA THR A 154 -2.50 32.13 -6.69
C THR A 154 -3.62 31.08 -6.63
N ASP A 155 -3.45 29.95 -7.33
CA ASP A 155 -4.43 28.87 -7.41
C ASP A 155 -3.90 27.58 -6.75
N ARG A 156 -3.71 27.68 -5.44
CA ARG A 156 -3.15 26.60 -4.62
C ARG A 156 -3.98 25.32 -4.70
N ASP A 157 -5.30 25.45 -4.82
CA ASP A 157 -6.20 24.29 -4.90
C ASP A 157 -5.97 23.51 -6.19
N LYS A 158 -5.81 24.20 -7.31
CA LYS A 158 -5.49 23.58 -8.61
C LYS A 158 -4.14 22.86 -8.59
N PHE A 159 -3.13 23.47 -7.93
CA PHE A 159 -1.84 22.82 -7.73
C PHE A 159 -1.96 21.55 -6.90
N LEU A 160 -2.66 21.61 -5.76
CA LEU A 160 -2.89 20.46 -4.89
C LEU A 160 -3.66 19.34 -5.60
N GLU A 161 -4.66 19.69 -6.42
CA GLU A 161 -5.42 18.72 -7.22
C GLU A 161 -4.52 18.02 -8.25
N ALA A 162 -3.69 18.78 -8.98
CA ALA A 162 -2.76 18.23 -9.94
C ALA A 162 -1.73 17.29 -9.28
N VAL A 163 -1.16 17.71 -8.15
CA VAL A 163 -0.23 16.89 -7.35
C VAL A 163 -0.92 15.61 -6.88
N SER A 164 -2.09 15.74 -6.26
CA SER A 164 -2.84 14.60 -5.71
C SER A 164 -3.13 13.57 -6.79
N ARG A 165 -3.62 14.01 -7.95
CA ARG A 165 -3.99 13.12 -9.07
C ARG A 165 -2.79 12.39 -9.65
N ASN A 166 -1.67 13.07 -9.86
CA ASN A 166 -0.46 12.46 -10.40
C ASN A 166 0.18 11.49 -9.40
N VAL A 167 0.34 11.93 -8.15
CA VAL A 167 0.89 11.11 -7.07
C VAL A 167 0.03 9.87 -6.83
N GLU A 168 -1.29 10.00 -6.73
CA GLU A 168 -2.20 8.88 -6.51
C GLU A 168 -2.12 7.85 -7.64
N THR A 169 -2.03 8.30 -8.89
CA THR A 169 -1.91 7.42 -10.06
C THR A 169 -0.65 6.54 -9.98
N GLU A 170 0.48 7.12 -9.60
CA GLU A 170 1.74 6.37 -9.49
C GLU A 170 1.78 5.48 -8.24
N LEU A 171 1.28 5.96 -7.09
CA LEU A 171 1.20 5.17 -5.86
C LEU A 171 0.30 3.94 -6.03
N LYS A 172 -0.80 4.03 -6.76
CA LYS A 172 -1.69 2.88 -7.07
C LYS A 172 -0.96 1.76 -7.82
N LYS A 173 0.03 2.08 -8.65
CA LYS A 173 0.82 1.07 -9.38
C LYS A 173 1.63 0.18 -8.45
N ILE A 174 2.00 0.69 -7.27
CA ILE A 174 2.75 -0.06 -6.25
C ILE A 174 1.86 -0.55 -5.09
N GLY A 175 0.55 -0.29 -5.15
CA GLY A 175 -0.40 -0.74 -4.15
C GLY A 175 -0.62 0.23 -2.98
N LEU A 176 -0.14 1.46 -3.08
CA LEU A 176 -0.36 2.52 -2.11
C LEU A 176 -1.51 3.44 -2.56
N ARG A 177 -2.14 4.11 -1.59
CA ARG A 177 -3.10 5.19 -1.82
C ARG A 177 -2.66 6.46 -1.11
N LEU A 178 -2.96 7.58 -1.70
CA LEU A 178 -2.82 8.88 -1.06
C LEU A 178 -4.02 9.12 -0.14
N ILE A 179 -3.76 9.49 1.12
CA ILE A 179 -4.79 9.80 2.11
C ILE A 179 -4.94 11.31 2.26
N ASN A 180 -3.82 12.02 2.37
CA ASN A 180 -3.81 13.46 2.54
C ASN A 180 -2.53 14.08 1.96
N VAL A 181 -2.66 15.31 1.46
CA VAL A 181 -1.55 16.16 1.02
C VAL A 181 -1.65 17.49 1.73
N ASN A 182 -0.54 17.93 2.27
CA ASN A 182 -0.41 19.27 2.83
C ASN A 182 0.88 19.89 2.29
N VAL A 183 0.74 21.00 1.57
CA VAL A 183 1.85 21.82 1.08
C VAL A 183 1.92 23.06 1.95
N THR A 184 3.08 23.32 2.53
CA THR A 184 3.33 24.54 3.30
C THR A 184 3.67 25.70 2.37
N ASP A 185 4.14 26.81 2.89
CA ASP A 185 4.38 27.99 2.08
C ASP A 185 5.47 27.73 1.04
N ILE A 186 5.13 28.05 -0.20
CA ILE A 186 6.01 27.93 -1.36
C ILE A 186 6.87 29.16 -1.40
N SER A 187 8.18 29.00 -1.50
CA SER A 187 9.13 30.11 -1.61
C SER A 187 9.93 30.03 -2.92
N ASP A 188 10.34 31.17 -3.40
CA ASP A 188 11.22 31.30 -4.55
C ASP A 188 12.55 31.99 -4.16
N GLU A 189 13.65 31.53 -4.72
CA GLU A 189 14.98 32.14 -4.51
C GLU A 189 15.09 33.56 -5.11
N SER A 190 14.29 33.87 -6.12
CA SER A 190 14.39 35.12 -6.88
C SER A 190 13.63 36.29 -6.26
N GLY A 191 12.82 36.04 -5.21
CA GLY A 191 11.93 37.06 -4.64
C GLY A 191 10.80 37.50 -5.61
N TYR A 192 10.54 36.72 -6.67
CA TYR A 192 9.53 37.01 -7.68
C TYR A 192 8.13 37.02 -7.07
N ILE A 193 7.85 36.09 -6.16
CA ILE A 193 6.58 36.04 -5.42
C ILE A 193 6.38 37.33 -4.59
N LEU A 194 7.44 37.81 -3.92
CA LEU A 194 7.38 39.07 -3.15
C LEU A 194 7.14 40.29 -4.05
N SER A 195 7.65 40.29 -5.28
CA SER A 195 7.44 41.39 -6.23
C SER A 195 6.00 41.44 -6.72
N LEU A 196 5.30 40.33 -6.84
CA LEU A 196 3.88 40.26 -7.24
C LEU A 196 2.92 40.80 -6.15
N ILE A 197 3.30 40.72 -4.89
CA ILE A 197 2.49 41.17 -3.75
C ILE A 197 2.54 42.71 -3.61
N HIS A 198 3.56 43.37 -4.18
CA HIS A 198 3.76 44.83 -4.07
C HIS A 198 3.23 45.64 -5.26
N ILE A 199 2.53 45.03 -6.21
CA ILE A 199 1.80 45.67 -7.28
C ILE A 199 0.31 45.67 -6.97
#